data_e934c9dce3f85fff8523f7d581cd0d45
#
_entry.id   e934c9dce3f85fff8523f7d581cd0d45
#
_cell.length_a   1.000
_cell.length_b   1.000
_cell.length_c   1.000
_cell.angle_alpha   90.00
_cell.angle_beta   90.00
_cell.angle_gamma   90.00
#
_symmetry.space_group_name_H-M   'P 1'
#
loop_
_entity.id
_entity.type
_entity.pdbx_description
1 polymer ?
#
loop_
_entity_poly.entity_id
_entity_poly.type
_entity_poly.pdbx_seq_one_letter_code
_entity_poly.pdbx_strand_id
1 'polypeptide(L)'
;MKWAEWQGNQGTMPLERMFEYTAPDIAAQFSPIDQTTLQLLIALPCVFMQEGSANEIARVGTVFRAAVQGREISFEFVLDPAIPALTNEIMWQNRADFEMPHDFEFSRTHWAVKRVDLYRAILRHHKPQRRLPSVFTLQPYERIEPTLVSVMMSFDAAFDPVYRAIQQTMTAQRLACRRADEIWDAPAVIQDVVNLIDKSRIVVCDCTNRNPNVFYEAGIAHTLGRDVILLSQNEEDIPFDLRHLRYIRYLNNGEGLTALQVALTNKVARILGQD
;
A
#
# COMPACT_ATOMS: atom_id res chain seq x y z
N MET A 1 -14.41 -7.74 -21.94
CA MET A 1 -15.18 -6.47 -21.84
C MET A 1 -14.52 -5.37 -22.64
N LYS A 2 -15.30 -4.52 -23.32
CA LYS A 2 -14.78 -3.37 -24.05
C LYS A 2 -14.40 -2.25 -23.09
N TRP A 3 -13.41 -1.43 -23.45
CA TRP A 3 -12.94 -0.31 -22.62
C TRP A 3 -14.05 0.65 -22.16
N ALA A 4 -15.02 0.94 -23.03
CA ALA A 4 -16.16 1.82 -22.72
C ALA A 4 -17.07 1.27 -21.62
N GLU A 5 -17.20 -0.05 -21.49
CA GLU A 5 -18.01 -0.71 -20.48
C GLU A 5 -17.38 -0.59 -19.08
N TRP A 6 -16.04 -0.53 -19.00
CA TRP A 6 -15.32 -0.32 -17.76
C TRP A 6 -15.55 1.07 -17.14
N GLN A 7 -15.68 2.09 -17.99
CA GLN A 7 -15.92 3.47 -17.53
C GLN A 7 -17.36 3.69 -17.05
N GLY A 8 -18.30 2.94 -17.62
CA GLY A 8 -19.74 3.07 -17.31
C GLY A 8 -20.21 2.21 -16.13
N ASN A 9 -19.37 1.32 -15.58
CA ASN A 9 -19.77 0.31 -14.59
C ASN A 9 -20.97 -0.55 -15.04
N GLN A 10 -21.16 -0.69 -16.34
CA GLN A 10 -22.25 -1.43 -16.97
C GLN A 10 -21.71 -2.27 -18.12
N GLY A 11 -22.33 -3.41 -18.37
CA GLY A 11 -21.99 -4.29 -19.46
C GLY A 11 -23.22 -4.99 -20.03
N THR A 12 -23.09 -5.41 -21.28
CA THR A 12 -24.07 -6.26 -21.95
C THR A 12 -23.35 -7.40 -22.66
N MET A 13 -24.01 -8.55 -22.77
CA MET A 13 -23.48 -9.68 -23.54
C MET A 13 -24.63 -10.55 -24.03
N PRO A 14 -24.42 -11.31 -25.13
CA PRO A 14 -25.38 -12.29 -25.60
C PRO A 14 -25.66 -13.36 -24.52
N LEU A 15 -26.94 -13.66 -24.30
CA LEU A 15 -27.38 -14.66 -23.31
C LEU A 15 -26.83 -16.07 -23.63
N GLU A 16 -26.63 -16.38 -24.90
CA GLU A 16 -26.03 -17.65 -25.34
C GLU A 16 -24.57 -17.85 -24.91
N ARG A 17 -23.90 -16.78 -24.45
CA ARG A 17 -22.52 -16.80 -23.92
C ARG A 17 -22.47 -16.91 -22.41
N MET A 18 -23.62 -17.02 -21.76
CA MET A 18 -23.70 -17.38 -20.35
C MET A 18 -23.27 -18.84 -20.17
N PHE A 19 -22.43 -19.08 -19.19
CA PHE A 19 -21.88 -20.39 -18.86
C PHE A 19 -20.98 -21.03 -19.92
N GLU A 20 -20.55 -20.27 -20.95
CA GLU A 20 -19.42 -20.74 -21.78
C GLU A 20 -18.24 -21.05 -20.85
N TYR A 21 -17.55 -22.18 -21.09
CA TYR A 21 -16.43 -22.66 -20.25
C TYR A 21 -16.77 -22.89 -18.76
N THR A 22 -18.03 -23.07 -18.44
CA THR A 22 -18.49 -23.49 -17.11
C THR A 22 -18.70 -25.00 -17.12
N ALA A 23 -18.30 -25.69 -16.06
CA ALA A 23 -18.55 -27.12 -15.92
C ALA A 23 -20.07 -27.40 -15.92
N PRO A 24 -20.56 -28.48 -16.63
CA PRO A 24 -21.98 -28.71 -16.80
C PRO A 24 -22.78 -28.84 -15.49
N ASP A 25 -22.19 -29.41 -14.46
CA ASP A 25 -22.79 -29.57 -13.15
C ASP A 25 -22.90 -28.26 -12.37
N ILE A 26 -22.04 -27.29 -12.65
CA ILE A 26 -22.14 -25.91 -12.14
C ILE A 26 -23.21 -25.16 -12.93
N ALA A 27 -23.18 -25.20 -14.24
CA ALA A 27 -24.15 -24.54 -15.10
C ALA A 27 -25.60 -24.97 -14.78
N ALA A 28 -25.80 -26.25 -14.47
CA ALA A 28 -27.09 -26.81 -14.09
C ALA A 28 -27.67 -26.17 -12.79
N GLN A 29 -26.83 -25.67 -11.89
CA GLN A 29 -27.27 -25.02 -10.65
C GLN A 29 -27.90 -23.64 -10.90
N PHE A 30 -27.61 -23.03 -12.04
CA PHE A 30 -28.11 -21.72 -12.45
C PHE A 30 -29.11 -21.81 -13.62
N SER A 31 -29.68 -22.98 -13.87
CA SER A 31 -30.64 -23.21 -14.94
C SER A 31 -32.02 -23.59 -14.35
N PRO A 32 -33.14 -23.01 -14.85
CA PRO A 32 -33.20 -21.96 -15.88
C PRO A 32 -32.70 -20.61 -15.36
N ILE A 33 -32.29 -19.73 -16.28
CA ILE A 33 -31.90 -18.35 -15.93
C ILE A 33 -33.17 -17.55 -15.66
N ASP A 34 -33.56 -17.50 -14.41
CA ASP A 34 -34.66 -16.70 -13.88
C ASP A 34 -34.17 -15.69 -12.85
N GLN A 35 -35.08 -14.95 -12.25
CA GLN A 35 -34.72 -13.92 -11.26
C GLN A 35 -34.01 -14.51 -10.02
N THR A 36 -34.40 -15.71 -9.60
CA THR A 36 -33.83 -16.38 -8.41
C THR A 36 -32.40 -16.83 -8.71
N THR A 37 -32.18 -17.48 -9.83
CA THR A 37 -30.85 -17.94 -10.25
C THR A 37 -29.91 -16.78 -10.57
N LEU A 38 -30.42 -15.66 -11.10
CA LEU A 38 -29.64 -14.44 -11.27
C LEU A 38 -29.19 -13.86 -9.93
N GLN A 39 -30.02 -13.88 -8.88
CA GLN A 39 -29.62 -13.39 -7.55
C GLN A 39 -28.50 -14.26 -6.95
N LEU A 40 -28.55 -15.58 -7.15
CA LEU A 40 -27.48 -16.47 -6.72
C LEU A 40 -26.17 -16.19 -7.50
N LEU A 41 -26.28 -15.93 -8.80
CA LEU A 41 -25.14 -15.69 -9.68
C LEU A 41 -24.42 -14.37 -9.33
N ILE A 42 -25.18 -13.28 -9.12
CA ILE A 42 -24.59 -11.98 -8.79
C ILE A 42 -24.02 -11.90 -7.36
N ALA A 43 -24.38 -12.85 -6.49
CA ALA A 43 -23.79 -12.98 -5.16
C ALA A 43 -22.35 -13.51 -5.19
N LEU A 44 -21.91 -14.07 -6.33
CA LEU A 44 -20.55 -14.57 -6.49
C LEU A 44 -19.57 -13.43 -6.74
N PRO A 45 -18.35 -13.50 -6.19
CA PRO A 45 -17.30 -12.57 -6.56
C PRO A 45 -16.91 -12.77 -8.03
N CYS A 46 -16.68 -11.67 -8.75
CA CYS A 46 -16.41 -11.69 -10.18
C CYS A 46 -15.02 -11.15 -10.51
N VAL A 47 -14.37 -11.74 -11.52
CA VAL A 47 -13.26 -11.13 -12.23
C VAL A 47 -13.77 -10.51 -13.52
N PHE A 48 -13.52 -9.23 -13.68
CA PHE A 48 -13.77 -8.50 -14.92
C PHE A 48 -12.46 -8.40 -15.69
N MET A 49 -12.42 -8.95 -16.89
CA MET A 49 -11.22 -9.01 -17.72
C MET A 49 -11.45 -8.28 -19.04
N GLN A 50 -10.43 -7.58 -19.51
CA GLN A 50 -10.37 -7.15 -20.90
C GLN A 50 -10.00 -8.34 -21.78
N GLU A 51 -10.40 -8.32 -23.06
CA GLU A 51 -9.96 -9.33 -24.02
C GLU A 51 -8.46 -9.13 -24.32
N GLY A 52 -7.70 -10.22 -24.31
CA GLY A 52 -6.26 -10.26 -24.51
C GLY A 52 -5.56 -11.13 -23.47
N SER A 53 -4.30 -11.49 -23.72
CA SER A 53 -3.49 -12.38 -22.87
C SER A 53 -2.15 -11.77 -22.45
N ALA A 54 -2.02 -10.44 -22.53
CA ALA A 54 -0.78 -9.73 -22.24
C ALA A 54 -0.98 -8.67 -21.13
N ASN A 55 -0.87 -7.40 -21.49
CA ASN A 55 -0.90 -6.28 -20.53
C ASN A 55 -2.32 -5.80 -20.17
N GLU A 56 -3.35 -6.42 -20.75
CA GLU A 56 -4.73 -6.17 -20.39
C GLU A 56 -4.93 -6.47 -18.90
N ILE A 57 -5.93 -5.81 -18.30
CA ILE A 57 -6.09 -5.83 -16.84
C ILE A 57 -7.33 -6.63 -16.47
N ALA A 58 -7.17 -7.51 -15.47
CA ALA A 58 -8.22 -8.18 -14.75
C ALA A 58 -8.40 -7.54 -13.36
N ARG A 59 -9.66 -7.25 -12.98
CA ARG A 59 -10.02 -6.66 -11.70
C ARG A 59 -11.14 -7.45 -11.04
N VAL A 60 -11.09 -7.55 -9.73
CA VAL A 60 -12.19 -8.11 -8.94
C VAL A 60 -13.26 -7.06 -8.72
N GLY A 61 -14.49 -7.52 -8.66
CA GLY A 61 -15.63 -6.70 -8.33
C GLY A 61 -16.88 -7.54 -8.09
N THR A 62 -18.00 -6.86 -7.97
CA THR A 62 -19.30 -7.47 -7.71
C THR A 62 -20.33 -6.96 -8.71
N VAL A 63 -21.11 -7.84 -9.28
CA VAL A 63 -22.32 -7.47 -10.01
C VAL A 63 -23.42 -7.25 -8.96
N PHE A 64 -24.04 -6.08 -8.97
CA PHE A 64 -25.12 -5.77 -8.02
C PHE A 64 -26.51 -5.75 -8.67
N ARG A 65 -26.54 -5.74 -10.00
CA ARG A 65 -27.78 -5.86 -10.77
C ARG A 65 -27.52 -6.63 -12.08
N ALA A 66 -28.40 -7.54 -12.42
CA ALA A 66 -28.42 -8.19 -13.73
C ALA A 66 -29.87 -8.38 -14.19
N ALA A 67 -30.11 -8.26 -15.50
CA ALA A 67 -31.43 -8.47 -16.08
C ALA A 67 -31.30 -9.06 -17.48
N VAL A 68 -32.16 -10.03 -17.81
CA VAL A 68 -32.28 -10.59 -19.15
C VAL A 68 -33.27 -9.77 -19.95
N GLN A 69 -32.85 -9.31 -21.13
CA GLN A 69 -33.67 -8.56 -22.07
C GLN A 69 -33.59 -9.21 -23.46
N GLY A 70 -34.57 -10.00 -23.79
CA GLY A 70 -34.60 -10.73 -25.05
C GLY A 70 -33.46 -11.78 -25.14
N ARG A 71 -32.50 -11.54 -26.03
CA ARG A 71 -31.32 -12.40 -26.22
C ARG A 71 -30.04 -11.88 -25.54
N GLU A 72 -30.17 -10.85 -24.75
CA GLU A 72 -29.02 -10.25 -24.07
C GLU A 72 -29.21 -10.25 -22.54
N ILE A 73 -28.10 -10.29 -21.81
CA ILE A 73 -28.06 -9.97 -20.40
C ILE A 73 -27.33 -8.64 -20.23
N SER A 74 -27.96 -7.73 -19.51
CA SER A 74 -27.36 -6.47 -19.02
C SER A 74 -27.00 -6.61 -17.55
N PHE A 75 -25.90 -6.01 -17.15
CA PHE A 75 -25.45 -6.03 -15.75
C PHE A 75 -24.77 -4.73 -15.35
N GLU A 76 -24.91 -4.39 -14.10
CA GLU A 76 -24.23 -3.28 -13.45
C GLU A 76 -23.29 -3.83 -12.38
N PHE A 77 -22.07 -3.27 -12.30
CA PHE A 77 -21.03 -3.79 -11.42
C PHE A 77 -20.24 -2.68 -10.74
N VAL A 78 -19.56 -3.03 -9.66
CA VAL A 78 -18.57 -2.18 -8.99
C VAL A 78 -17.27 -2.96 -8.86
N LEU A 79 -16.14 -2.30 -9.17
CA LEU A 79 -14.82 -2.86 -8.99
C LEU A 79 -14.35 -2.59 -7.56
N ASP A 80 -13.71 -3.57 -6.94
CA ASP A 80 -13.15 -3.44 -5.61
C ASP A 80 -11.72 -2.88 -5.67
N PRO A 81 -11.49 -1.63 -5.24
CA PRO A 81 -10.17 -1.02 -5.28
C PRO A 81 -9.21 -1.59 -4.23
N ALA A 82 -9.71 -2.29 -3.21
CA ALA A 82 -8.88 -2.92 -2.18
C ALA A 82 -8.24 -4.22 -2.67
N ILE A 83 -8.76 -4.83 -3.73
CA ILE A 83 -8.21 -6.03 -4.31
C ILE A 83 -7.24 -5.67 -5.45
N PRO A 84 -5.97 -6.12 -5.38
CA PRO A 84 -4.99 -5.83 -6.41
C PRO A 84 -5.43 -6.33 -7.80
N ALA A 85 -5.28 -5.50 -8.81
CA ALA A 85 -5.47 -5.91 -10.19
C ALA A 85 -4.34 -6.84 -10.64
N LEU A 86 -4.65 -7.82 -11.50
CA LEU A 86 -3.68 -8.65 -12.19
C LEU A 86 -3.62 -8.28 -13.68
N THR A 87 -2.48 -8.50 -14.32
CA THR A 87 -2.44 -8.50 -15.79
C THR A 87 -3.00 -9.82 -16.31
N ASN A 88 -3.58 -9.79 -17.51
CA ASN A 88 -4.03 -11.02 -18.17
C ASN A 88 -2.87 -11.97 -18.43
N GLU A 89 -1.65 -11.48 -18.61
CA GLU A 89 -0.44 -12.31 -18.70
C GLU A 89 -0.24 -13.18 -17.45
N ILE A 90 -0.38 -12.60 -16.25
CA ILE A 90 -0.26 -13.36 -14.99
C ILE A 90 -1.36 -14.41 -14.89
N MET A 91 -2.59 -14.07 -15.24
CA MET A 91 -3.70 -15.02 -15.26
C MET A 91 -3.50 -16.12 -16.30
N TRP A 92 -2.99 -15.78 -17.48
CA TRP A 92 -2.66 -16.73 -18.53
C TRP A 92 -1.57 -17.72 -18.12
N GLN A 93 -0.48 -17.22 -17.53
CA GLN A 93 0.63 -18.07 -17.05
C GLN A 93 0.18 -19.03 -15.94
N ASN A 94 -0.83 -18.65 -15.16
CA ASN A 94 -1.36 -19.40 -14.02
C ASN A 94 -2.80 -19.85 -14.22
N ARG A 95 -3.24 -20.00 -15.47
CA ARG A 95 -4.64 -20.25 -15.85
C ARG A 95 -5.26 -21.50 -15.23
N ALA A 96 -4.44 -22.47 -14.84
CA ALA A 96 -4.91 -23.66 -14.12
C ALA A 96 -5.47 -23.32 -12.72
N ASP A 97 -4.85 -22.37 -12.01
CA ASP A 97 -5.31 -21.93 -10.68
C ASP A 97 -6.61 -21.10 -10.75
N PHE A 98 -6.96 -20.60 -11.94
CA PHE A 98 -8.21 -19.90 -12.22
C PHE A 98 -9.25 -20.78 -12.94
N GLU A 99 -8.95 -22.06 -13.15
CA GLU A 99 -9.77 -22.98 -13.96
C GLU A 99 -10.13 -22.41 -15.35
N MET A 100 -9.18 -21.77 -16.01
CA MET A 100 -9.31 -21.16 -17.34
C MET A 100 -8.39 -21.85 -18.36
N PRO A 101 -8.58 -23.16 -18.67
CA PRO A 101 -7.63 -23.89 -19.50
C PRO A 101 -7.69 -23.53 -20.99
N HIS A 102 -8.76 -22.86 -21.43
CA HIS A 102 -9.00 -22.61 -22.85
C HIS A 102 -8.52 -21.23 -23.27
N ASP A 103 -7.77 -21.15 -24.35
CA ASP A 103 -7.21 -19.90 -24.87
C ASP A 103 -8.29 -18.87 -25.25
N PHE A 104 -9.44 -19.34 -25.73
CA PHE A 104 -10.58 -18.48 -26.07
C PHE A 104 -11.21 -17.75 -24.87
N GLU A 105 -10.98 -18.21 -23.64
CA GLU A 105 -11.46 -17.51 -22.44
C GLU A 105 -10.83 -16.13 -22.28
N PHE A 106 -9.66 -15.90 -22.89
CA PHE A 106 -8.96 -14.61 -22.85
C PHE A 106 -9.26 -13.70 -24.05
N SER A 107 -9.89 -14.21 -25.10
CA SER A 107 -10.11 -13.47 -26.35
C SER A 107 -11.58 -13.29 -26.72
N ARG A 108 -12.49 -13.73 -25.85
CA ARG A 108 -13.93 -13.73 -26.12
C ARG A 108 -14.73 -13.30 -24.91
N THR A 109 -15.58 -12.29 -25.08
CA THR A 109 -16.52 -11.88 -24.04
C THR A 109 -17.53 -13.00 -23.74
N HIS A 110 -17.53 -13.49 -22.50
CA HIS A 110 -18.41 -14.54 -21.99
C HIS A 110 -18.57 -14.38 -20.48
N TRP A 111 -19.48 -15.14 -19.88
CA TRP A 111 -19.62 -15.25 -18.42
C TRP A 111 -19.50 -16.73 -18.04
N ALA A 112 -18.42 -17.06 -17.33
CA ALA A 112 -18.19 -18.38 -16.79
C ALA A 112 -18.26 -18.39 -15.27
N VAL A 113 -18.73 -19.50 -14.69
CA VAL A 113 -18.65 -19.77 -13.27
C VAL A 113 -17.63 -20.88 -13.04
N LYS A 114 -16.68 -20.65 -12.16
CA LYS A 114 -15.54 -21.53 -11.88
C LYS A 114 -15.55 -22.02 -10.43
N ARG A 115 -15.00 -23.21 -10.16
CA ARG A 115 -14.81 -23.76 -8.81
C ARG A 115 -13.54 -23.24 -8.16
N VAL A 116 -13.37 -21.95 -8.10
CA VAL A 116 -12.14 -21.33 -7.60
C VAL A 116 -12.47 -20.43 -6.43
N ASP A 117 -11.70 -20.54 -5.36
CA ASP A 117 -11.59 -19.47 -4.38
C ASP A 117 -10.81 -18.30 -5.04
N LEU A 118 -11.59 -17.38 -5.62
CA LEU A 118 -11.07 -16.28 -6.41
C LEU A 118 -10.06 -15.42 -5.65
N TYR A 119 -10.39 -15.07 -4.41
CA TYR A 119 -9.51 -14.22 -3.59
C TYR A 119 -8.19 -14.91 -3.29
N ARG A 120 -8.22 -16.19 -2.96
CA ARG A 120 -7.02 -16.99 -2.72
C ARG A 120 -6.15 -17.10 -3.97
N ALA A 121 -6.76 -17.33 -5.13
CA ALA A 121 -6.04 -17.41 -6.41
C ALA A 121 -5.36 -16.07 -6.74
N ILE A 122 -6.07 -14.94 -6.60
CA ILE A 122 -5.50 -13.60 -6.86
C ILE A 122 -4.37 -13.29 -5.90
N LEU A 123 -4.55 -13.49 -4.60
CA LEU A 123 -3.52 -13.18 -3.59
C LEU A 123 -2.26 -14.06 -3.77
N ARG A 124 -2.41 -15.31 -4.23
CA ARG A 124 -1.27 -16.19 -4.54
C ARG A 124 -0.41 -15.64 -5.67
N HIS A 125 -1.02 -15.02 -6.67
CA HIS A 125 -0.35 -14.55 -7.88
C HIS A 125 -0.06 -13.04 -7.87
N HIS A 126 -0.60 -12.32 -6.90
CA HIS A 126 -0.26 -10.93 -6.71
C HIS A 126 1.18 -10.82 -6.20
N LYS A 127 2.10 -10.52 -7.12
CA LYS A 127 3.48 -10.22 -6.76
C LYS A 127 3.62 -8.72 -6.53
N PRO A 128 4.16 -8.27 -5.40
CA PRO A 128 4.45 -6.86 -5.22
C PRO A 128 5.36 -6.40 -6.37
N GLN A 129 4.99 -5.30 -7.04
CA GLN A 129 5.74 -4.77 -8.21
C GLN A 129 7.15 -4.29 -7.84
N ARG A 130 7.42 -4.02 -6.57
CA ARG A 130 8.73 -3.63 -6.07
C ARG A 130 9.48 -4.84 -5.54
N ARG A 131 10.74 -4.98 -5.95
CA ARG A 131 11.66 -5.91 -5.30
C ARG A 131 11.88 -5.46 -3.86
N LEU A 132 11.86 -6.40 -2.93
CA LEU A 132 12.24 -6.13 -1.55
C LEU A 132 13.73 -5.77 -1.49
N PRO A 133 14.15 -4.91 -0.55
CA PRO A 133 15.56 -4.62 -0.32
C PRO A 133 16.35 -5.90 -0.07
N SER A 134 17.61 -5.94 -0.52
CA SER A 134 18.51 -7.08 -0.31
C SER A 134 19.55 -6.83 0.79
N VAL A 135 19.74 -5.56 1.18
CA VAL A 135 20.75 -5.15 2.19
C VAL A 135 20.20 -5.26 3.62
N PHE A 136 18.89 -5.11 3.76
CA PHE A 136 18.16 -5.27 5.04
C PHE A 136 16.79 -5.89 4.77
N THR A 137 16.18 -6.42 5.81
CA THR A 137 14.87 -7.08 5.71
C THR A 137 13.79 -6.15 6.26
N LEU A 138 12.71 -5.96 5.49
CA LEU A 138 11.46 -5.36 5.99
C LEU A 138 10.52 -6.48 6.42
N GLN A 139 9.98 -6.39 7.61
CA GLN A 139 9.03 -7.38 8.11
C GLN A 139 7.66 -7.16 7.46
N PRO A 140 7.10 -8.11 6.68
CA PRO A 140 5.89 -7.88 5.89
C PRO A 140 4.64 -7.62 6.71
N TYR A 141 4.69 -7.81 8.03
CA TYR A 141 3.55 -7.65 8.94
C TYR A 141 3.83 -6.67 10.08
N GLU A 142 4.92 -5.91 10.01
CA GLU A 142 5.22 -4.95 11.05
C GLU A 142 4.15 -3.84 11.05
N ARG A 143 3.55 -3.61 12.21
CA ARG A 143 2.59 -2.53 12.40
C ARG A 143 3.33 -1.28 12.81
N ILE A 144 2.94 -0.15 12.23
CA ILE A 144 3.37 1.16 12.71
C ILE A 144 2.88 1.30 14.16
N GLU A 145 3.79 1.61 15.07
CA GLU A 145 3.47 1.97 16.45
C GLU A 145 3.03 3.44 16.47
N PRO A 146 1.75 3.75 16.70
CA PRO A 146 1.21 5.10 16.51
C PRO A 146 1.81 6.12 17.49
N THR A 147 2.43 5.66 18.57
CA THR A 147 3.05 6.50 19.59
C THR A 147 4.58 6.53 19.51
N LEU A 148 5.20 5.82 18.57
CA LEU A 148 6.65 5.74 18.46
C LEU A 148 7.20 6.83 17.54
N VAL A 149 8.20 7.55 18.05
CA VAL A 149 9.03 8.52 17.34
C VAL A 149 10.47 8.04 17.36
N SER A 150 11.09 7.90 16.20
CA SER A 150 12.52 7.64 16.10
C SER A 150 13.31 8.91 15.80
N VAL A 151 14.54 8.95 16.30
CA VAL A 151 15.44 10.10 16.10
C VAL A 151 16.71 9.62 15.43
N MET A 152 16.97 10.13 14.24
CA MET A 152 18.17 9.92 13.43
C MET A 152 19.03 11.14 13.55
N MET A 153 20.17 11.02 14.25
CA MET A 153 21.08 12.13 14.52
C MET A 153 22.47 11.64 14.88
N SER A 154 23.44 12.54 14.94
CA SER A 154 24.78 12.22 15.42
C SER A 154 24.74 11.69 16.86
N PHE A 155 25.55 10.69 17.15
CA PHE A 155 25.77 10.16 18.50
C PHE A 155 26.87 10.92 19.29
N ASP A 156 27.42 11.98 18.71
CA ASP A 156 28.36 12.85 19.40
C ASP A 156 27.71 13.49 20.65
N ALA A 157 28.45 13.48 21.77
CA ALA A 157 27.96 14.03 23.03
C ALA A 157 27.52 15.50 22.96
N ALA A 158 28.03 16.26 21.99
CA ALA A 158 27.58 17.64 21.71
C ALA A 158 26.07 17.71 21.33
N PHE A 159 25.49 16.62 20.85
CA PHE A 159 24.07 16.52 20.49
C PHE A 159 23.19 15.99 21.61
N ASP A 160 23.73 15.52 22.73
CA ASP A 160 22.93 15.04 23.86
C ASP A 160 21.91 16.05 24.40
N PRO A 161 22.21 17.36 24.52
CA PRO A 161 21.22 18.36 24.91
C PRO A 161 20.07 18.45 23.90
N VAL A 162 20.36 18.33 22.61
CA VAL A 162 19.35 18.34 21.53
C VAL A 162 18.47 17.11 21.64
N TYR A 163 19.05 15.91 21.78
CA TYR A 163 18.29 14.68 21.94
C TYR A 163 17.38 14.73 23.17
N ARG A 164 17.88 15.20 24.30
CA ARG A 164 17.06 15.39 25.52
C ARG A 164 15.89 16.35 25.28
N ALA A 165 16.10 17.45 24.57
CA ALA A 165 15.02 18.38 24.25
C ALA A 165 13.94 17.76 23.38
N ILE A 166 14.33 16.95 22.36
CA ILE A 166 13.41 16.18 21.52
C ILE A 166 12.65 15.17 22.38
N GLN A 167 13.35 14.35 23.18
CA GLN A 167 12.76 13.31 24.02
C GLN A 167 11.74 13.88 25.03
N GLN A 168 12.07 15.00 25.69
CA GLN A 168 11.16 15.70 26.60
C GLN A 168 9.91 16.17 25.87
N THR A 169 10.05 16.73 24.66
CA THR A 169 8.94 17.19 23.84
C THR A 169 8.00 16.05 23.47
N MET A 170 8.56 14.93 23.02
CA MET A 170 7.76 13.75 22.64
C MET A 170 7.05 13.15 23.87
N THR A 171 7.75 13.02 24.99
CA THR A 171 7.19 12.52 26.25
C THR A 171 6.03 13.39 26.74
N ALA A 172 6.15 14.72 26.64
CA ALA A 172 5.08 15.65 27.01
C ALA A 172 3.81 15.46 26.16
N GLN A 173 3.94 14.96 24.93
CA GLN A 173 2.85 14.60 24.02
C GLN A 173 2.43 13.12 24.12
N ARG A 174 2.90 12.38 25.13
CA ARG A 174 2.65 10.95 25.35
C ARG A 174 3.16 10.05 24.22
N LEU A 175 4.24 10.46 23.57
CA LEU A 175 4.92 9.70 22.54
C LEU A 175 6.20 9.07 23.11
N ALA A 176 6.48 7.83 22.72
CA ALA A 176 7.75 7.17 22.99
C ALA A 176 8.79 7.70 22.01
N CYS A 177 9.96 8.08 22.50
CA CYS A 177 11.05 8.61 21.69
C CYS A 177 12.27 7.72 21.84
N ARG A 178 12.83 7.23 20.72
CA ARG A 178 14.00 6.34 20.72
C ARG A 178 15.04 6.80 19.68
N ARG A 179 16.31 6.62 20.01
CA ARG A 179 17.44 6.79 19.11
C ARG A 179 18.07 5.40 18.81
N ALA A 180 18.66 5.22 17.64
CA ALA A 180 19.13 3.91 17.18
C ALA A 180 20.24 3.30 18.06
N ASP A 181 21.06 4.11 18.73
CA ASP A 181 22.10 3.63 19.66
C ASP A 181 21.56 3.04 20.97
N GLU A 182 20.27 3.21 21.25
CA GLU A 182 19.57 2.62 22.39
C GLU A 182 19.08 1.17 22.10
N ILE A 183 19.29 0.67 20.87
CA ILE A 183 18.75 -0.61 20.40
C ILE A 183 19.91 -1.54 20.01
N TRP A 184 19.83 -2.80 20.45
CA TRP A 184 20.84 -3.83 20.19
C TRP A 184 20.18 -5.18 19.92
N ASP A 185 19.13 -5.18 19.07
CA ASP A 185 18.30 -6.35 18.83
C ASP A 185 18.82 -7.21 17.66
N ALA A 186 19.47 -6.57 16.68
CA ALA A 186 19.96 -7.25 15.48
C ALA A 186 21.51 -7.36 15.43
N PRO A 187 22.04 -8.38 14.72
CA PRO A 187 23.49 -8.51 14.50
C PRO A 187 24.12 -7.36 13.71
N ALA A 188 23.34 -6.67 12.91
CA ALA A 188 23.79 -5.54 12.09
C ALA A 188 23.07 -4.26 12.49
N VAL A 189 23.83 -3.22 12.81
CA VAL A 189 23.30 -1.90 13.24
C VAL A 189 22.29 -1.33 12.25
N ILE A 190 22.53 -1.51 10.93
CA ILE A 190 21.60 -1.01 9.89
C ILE A 190 20.21 -1.68 10.00
N GLN A 191 20.14 -2.96 10.44
CA GLN A 191 18.87 -3.64 10.60
C GLN A 191 18.06 -3.06 11.76
N ASP A 192 18.73 -2.71 12.88
CA ASP A 192 18.07 -2.06 14.03
C ASP A 192 17.54 -0.68 13.64
N VAL A 193 18.33 0.10 12.89
CA VAL A 193 17.93 1.41 12.36
C VAL A 193 16.69 1.26 11.46
N VAL A 194 16.70 0.33 10.51
CA VAL A 194 15.59 0.12 9.58
C VAL A 194 14.34 -0.36 10.32
N ASN A 195 14.48 -1.29 11.25
CA ASN A 195 13.36 -1.77 12.07
C ASN A 195 12.75 -0.63 12.90
N LEU A 196 13.59 0.23 13.48
CA LEU A 196 13.12 1.39 14.25
C LEU A 196 12.36 2.37 13.36
N ILE A 197 12.90 2.70 12.16
CA ILE A 197 12.22 3.56 11.18
C ILE A 197 10.90 2.95 10.73
N ASP A 198 10.89 1.64 10.43
CA ASP A 198 9.70 0.95 9.91
C ASP A 198 8.56 0.90 10.93
N LYS A 199 8.87 0.74 12.21
CA LYS A 199 7.88 0.78 13.30
C LYS A 199 7.37 2.17 13.63
N SER A 200 8.18 3.20 13.36
CA SER A 200 7.90 4.55 13.83
C SER A 200 6.78 5.23 13.08
N ARG A 201 5.91 5.94 13.80
CA ARG A 201 4.91 6.85 13.24
C ARG A 201 5.57 8.10 12.67
N ILE A 202 6.54 8.66 13.40
CA ILE A 202 7.27 9.87 13.04
C ILE A 202 8.77 9.59 13.11
N VAL A 203 9.54 10.13 12.16
CA VAL A 203 10.99 10.07 12.15
C VAL A 203 11.55 11.50 12.20
N VAL A 204 12.31 11.82 13.23
CA VAL A 204 13.01 13.09 13.35
C VAL A 204 14.44 12.91 12.88
N CYS A 205 14.87 13.68 11.88
CA CYS A 205 16.22 13.61 11.28
C CYS A 205 16.96 14.91 11.49
N ASP A 206 18.03 14.91 12.30
CA ASP A 206 18.90 16.07 12.50
C ASP A 206 20.06 16.06 11.48
N CYS A 207 19.91 16.89 10.46
CA CYS A 207 20.84 17.02 9.33
C CYS A 207 22.09 17.86 9.64
N THR A 208 22.24 18.35 10.87
CA THR A 208 23.37 19.20 11.27
C THR A 208 24.70 18.54 10.94
N ASN A 209 25.66 19.35 10.46
CA ASN A 209 26.98 18.91 10.02
C ASN A 209 26.98 17.96 8.82
N ARG A 210 25.89 17.88 8.05
CA ARG A 210 25.76 17.02 6.86
C ARG A 210 26.08 15.57 7.13
N ASN A 211 25.63 15.02 8.26
CA ASN A 211 25.90 13.63 8.60
C ASN A 211 25.33 12.69 7.52
N PRO A 212 26.18 11.93 6.80
CA PRO A 212 25.74 11.10 5.67
C PRO A 212 24.82 9.96 6.11
N ASN A 213 24.94 9.45 7.32
CA ASN A 213 24.09 8.39 7.85
C ASN A 213 22.67 8.89 8.01
N VAL A 214 22.50 10.11 8.56
CA VAL A 214 21.18 10.71 8.75
C VAL A 214 20.46 10.92 7.40
N PHE A 215 21.18 11.28 6.35
CA PHE A 215 20.56 11.40 5.01
C PHE A 215 20.14 10.06 4.43
N TYR A 216 20.93 9.02 4.65
CA TYR A 216 20.57 7.66 4.25
C TYR A 216 19.31 7.18 4.97
N GLU A 217 19.23 7.42 6.27
CA GLU A 217 18.12 7.10 7.15
C GLU A 217 16.85 7.89 6.78
N ALA A 218 16.98 9.18 6.49
CA ALA A 218 15.90 10.03 6.01
C ALA A 218 15.35 9.53 4.67
N GLY A 219 16.22 9.10 3.75
CA GLY A 219 15.83 8.49 2.47
C GLY A 219 15.04 7.19 2.66
N ILE A 220 15.45 6.34 3.60
CA ILE A 220 14.71 5.14 3.98
C ILE A 220 13.33 5.51 4.55
N ALA A 221 13.28 6.46 5.49
CA ALA A 221 12.03 6.90 6.11
C ALA A 221 11.03 7.45 5.08
N HIS A 222 11.49 8.30 4.14
CA HIS A 222 10.67 8.80 3.06
C HIS A 222 10.15 7.68 2.15
N THR A 223 11.01 6.70 1.80
CA THR A 223 10.63 5.56 0.95
C THR A 223 9.60 4.66 1.62
N LEU A 224 9.67 4.52 2.94
CA LEU A 224 8.71 3.76 3.76
C LEU A 224 7.43 4.57 4.07
N GLY A 225 7.31 5.81 3.57
CA GLY A 225 6.14 6.65 3.77
C GLY A 225 5.94 7.13 5.21
N ARG A 226 7.04 7.32 5.95
CA ARG A 226 6.98 7.86 7.32
C ARG A 226 6.83 9.37 7.32
N ASP A 227 6.21 9.92 8.37
CA ASP A 227 6.19 11.36 8.59
C ASP A 227 7.57 11.82 9.08
N VAL A 228 8.32 12.49 8.20
CA VAL A 228 9.69 12.94 8.50
C VAL A 228 9.71 14.39 8.92
N ILE A 229 10.39 14.70 10.04
CA ILE A 229 10.68 16.04 10.52
C ILE A 229 12.18 16.27 10.40
N LEU A 230 12.58 17.15 9.49
CA LEU A 230 13.98 17.53 9.33
C LEU A 230 14.34 18.66 10.30
N LEU A 231 15.51 18.52 10.96
CA LEU A 231 16.12 19.54 11.81
C LEU A 231 17.48 19.94 11.25
N SER A 232 17.94 21.16 11.49
CA SER A 232 19.32 21.58 11.23
C SER A 232 19.67 22.84 12.00
N GLN A 233 20.94 22.95 12.43
CA GLN A 233 21.47 24.20 13.00
C GLN A 233 21.83 25.21 11.90
N ASN A 234 22.22 24.73 10.72
CA ASN A 234 22.62 25.58 9.59
C ASN A 234 21.80 25.23 8.34
N GLU A 235 21.37 26.26 7.63
CA GLU A 235 20.66 26.08 6.36
C GLU A 235 21.51 25.38 5.30
N GLU A 236 22.80 25.64 5.30
CA GLU A 236 23.76 25.03 4.36
C GLU A 236 23.90 23.51 4.54
N ASP A 237 23.53 22.97 5.71
CA ASP A 237 23.60 21.53 5.96
C ASP A 237 22.51 20.75 5.21
N ILE A 238 21.45 21.43 4.77
CA ILE A 238 20.36 20.81 4.01
C ILE A 238 20.80 20.67 2.54
N PRO A 239 20.92 19.44 1.98
CA PRO A 239 21.27 19.22 0.59
C PRO A 239 20.25 19.84 -0.36
N PHE A 240 20.67 20.16 -1.57
CA PHE A 240 19.81 20.75 -2.60
C PHE A 240 18.51 19.97 -2.82
N ASP A 241 18.59 18.63 -2.87
CA ASP A 241 17.45 17.76 -3.10
C ASP A 241 16.42 17.76 -1.96
N LEU A 242 16.78 18.21 -0.76
CA LEU A 242 15.88 18.33 0.39
C LEU A 242 15.43 19.76 0.68
N ARG A 243 15.96 20.76 -0.01
CA ARG A 243 15.63 22.19 0.25
C ARG A 243 14.19 22.56 -0.03
N HIS A 244 13.49 21.81 -0.85
CA HIS A 244 12.07 21.98 -1.10
C HIS A 244 11.19 21.50 0.07
N LEU A 245 11.74 20.72 1.00
CA LEU A 245 11.06 20.26 2.19
C LEU A 245 11.21 21.29 3.31
N ARG A 246 10.17 21.43 4.13
CA ARG A 246 10.22 22.27 5.33
C ARG A 246 11.05 21.59 6.41
N TYR A 247 11.97 22.32 7.01
CA TYR A 247 12.76 21.87 8.15
C TYR A 247 12.67 22.88 9.30
N ILE A 248 13.00 22.44 10.51
CA ILE A 248 13.07 23.29 11.70
C ILE A 248 14.54 23.68 11.90
N ARG A 249 14.83 24.99 11.80
CA ARG A 249 16.14 25.52 12.17
C ARG A 249 16.19 25.75 13.67
N TYR A 250 17.30 25.38 14.30
CA TYR A 250 17.48 25.57 15.74
C TYR A 250 18.92 25.98 16.10
N LEU A 251 19.11 26.46 17.35
CA LEU A 251 20.43 26.69 17.92
C LEU A 251 20.63 25.74 19.10
N ASN A 252 21.85 25.19 19.23
CA ASN A 252 22.18 24.29 20.34
C ASN A 252 22.60 25.12 21.59
N ASN A 253 21.67 25.91 22.09
CA ASN A 253 21.79 26.66 23.36
C ASN A 253 20.45 26.71 24.08
N GLY A 254 20.39 27.21 25.29
CA GLY A 254 19.18 27.17 26.11
C GLY A 254 17.92 27.76 25.44
N GLU A 255 18.05 28.94 24.81
CA GLU A 255 16.92 29.59 24.11
C GLU A 255 16.55 28.83 22.83
N GLY A 256 17.55 28.44 22.06
CA GLY A 256 17.35 27.68 20.81
C GLY A 256 16.70 26.33 21.03
N LEU A 257 17.05 25.62 22.10
CA LEU A 257 16.42 24.33 22.45
C LEU A 257 14.97 24.53 22.93
N THR A 258 14.68 25.60 23.65
CA THR A 258 13.30 25.94 24.01
C THR A 258 12.46 26.25 22.76
N ALA A 259 13.00 27.02 21.82
CA ALA A 259 12.34 27.33 20.57
C ALA A 259 12.12 26.02 19.70
N LEU A 260 13.11 25.12 19.69
CA LEU A 260 12.99 23.80 19.04
C LEU A 260 11.84 22.99 19.64
N GLN A 261 11.72 22.94 20.98
CA GLN A 261 10.64 22.19 21.63
C GLN A 261 9.25 22.73 21.23
N VAL A 262 9.08 24.07 21.18
CA VAL A 262 7.81 24.68 20.72
C VAL A 262 7.52 24.30 19.25
N ALA A 263 8.51 24.44 18.39
CA ALA A 263 8.35 24.13 16.96
C ALA A 263 8.01 22.64 16.72
N LEU A 264 8.68 21.73 17.45
CA LEU A 264 8.40 20.29 17.41
C LEU A 264 7.00 19.97 17.92
N THR A 265 6.58 20.58 19.04
CA THR A 265 5.23 20.41 19.59
C THR A 265 4.17 20.71 18.54
N ASN A 266 4.26 21.89 17.92
CA ASN A 266 3.32 22.32 16.87
C ASN A 266 3.35 21.41 15.64
N LYS A 267 4.55 20.96 15.21
CA LYS A 267 4.68 20.10 14.05
C LYS A 267 4.10 18.71 14.29
N VAL A 268 4.36 18.14 15.46
CA VAL A 268 3.84 16.82 15.87
C VAL A 268 2.32 16.86 16.01
N ALA A 269 1.76 17.90 16.66
CA ALA A 269 0.31 18.07 16.79
C ALA A 269 -0.39 18.04 15.43
N ARG A 270 0.16 18.75 14.42
CA ARG A 270 -0.37 18.70 13.04
C ARG A 270 -0.31 17.32 12.41
N ILE A 271 0.79 16.59 12.59
CA ILE A 271 0.94 15.23 12.06
C ILE A 271 -0.09 14.28 12.69
N LEU A 272 -0.39 14.48 13.97
CA LEU A 272 -1.33 13.65 14.70
C LEU A 272 -2.80 14.09 14.53
N GLY A 273 -3.06 15.19 13.81
CA GLY A 273 -4.41 15.72 13.62
C GLY A 273 -5.03 16.26 14.91
N GLN A 274 -4.20 16.85 15.79
CA GLN A 274 -4.60 17.42 17.10
C GLN A 274 -4.65 18.96 17.08
N ASP A 275 -4.75 19.56 15.88
CA ASP A 275 -4.88 21.03 15.70
C ASP A 275 -6.27 21.54 16.11
#